data_a8987bb4da963ad7a202a164fb70ae37
#
_entry.id   a8987bb4da963ad7a202a164fb70ae37
#
_cell.length_a   1.000
_cell.length_b   1.000
_cell.length_c   1.000
_cell.angle_alpha   90.00
_cell.angle_beta   90.00
_cell.angle_gamma   90.00
#
_symmetry.space_group_name_H-M   'P 1'
#
loop_
_entity.id
_entity.type
_entity.pdbx_description
1 polymer ?
#
loop_
_entity_poly.entity_id
_entity_poly.type
_entity_poly.pdbx_seq_one_letter_code
_entity_poly.pdbx_strand_id
1 'polypeptide(L)'
;MKHPGLTAKQVEESRQQHGANTLTQIPPDPLWKKILEGFKDPMIMILLVALVVQVVLFFLGQSEWFEPVGILVAILIANGVASISENKQEGKASALKEEEEAKEMAKVLRDGKLQEIHVSEVVVGDIVYLQAGDKIPADGIVIEGAIKVDQAALNEGQACASF
;
A
#
# COMPACT_ATOMS: atom_id res chain seq x y z
N MET A 1 -6.75 -35.23 13.96
CA MET A 1 -6.53 -34.38 12.77
C MET A 1 -6.34 -35.30 11.58
N LYS A 2 -7.15 -35.16 10.52
CA LYS A 2 -7.13 -36.07 9.35
C LYS A 2 -6.00 -35.77 8.35
N HIS A 3 -5.31 -34.63 8.50
CA HIS A 3 -4.28 -34.20 7.56
C HIS A 3 -2.94 -34.01 8.30
N PRO A 4 -1.84 -34.61 7.81
CA PRO A 4 -0.53 -34.48 8.46
C PRO A 4 0.16 -33.11 8.16
N GLY A 5 -0.36 -32.34 7.21
CA GLY A 5 0.29 -31.15 6.69
C GLY A 5 1.50 -31.47 5.80
N LEU A 6 2.20 -30.43 5.34
CA LEU A 6 3.39 -30.59 4.51
C LEU A 6 4.60 -31.04 5.34
N THR A 7 5.46 -31.86 4.75
CA THR A 7 6.78 -32.19 5.28
C THR A 7 7.79 -31.08 4.94
N ALA A 8 8.88 -30.97 5.70
CA ALA A 8 9.93 -29.99 5.46
C ALA A 8 10.46 -29.99 4.01
N LYS A 9 10.57 -31.16 3.39
CA LYS A 9 11.00 -31.30 2.00
C LYS A 9 9.97 -30.73 1.01
N GLN A 10 8.68 -30.99 1.23
CA GLN A 10 7.59 -30.46 0.41
C GLN A 10 7.45 -28.94 0.54
N VAL A 11 7.71 -28.39 1.73
CA VAL A 11 7.73 -26.95 1.95
C VAL A 11 8.82 -26.29 1.10
N GLU A 12 10.03 -26.88 1.08
CA GLU A 12 11.14 -26.36 0.28
C GLU A 12 10.86 -26.46 -1.23
N GLU A 13 10.29 -27.59 -1.68
CA GLU A 13 9.87 -27.78 -3.07
C GLU A 13 8.79 -26.75 -3.48
N SER A 14 7.80 -26.53 -2.62
CA SER A 14 6.74 -25.56 -2.87
C SER A 14 7.29 -24.12 -2.92
N ARG A 15 8.22 -23.78 -2.01
CA ARG A 15 8.89 -22.48 -2.00
C ARG A 15 9.68 -22.22 -3.29
N GLN A 16 10.36 -23.23 -3.83
CA GLN A 16 11.09 -23.11 -5.09
C GLN A 16 10.18 -22.96 -6.31
N GLN A 17 9.00 -23.58 -6.27
CA GLN A 17 8.04 -23.54 -7.38
C GLN A 17 7.17 -22.26 -7.38
N HIS A 18 6.74 -21.80 -6.22
CA HIS A 18 5.73 -20.74 -6.09
C HIS A 18 6.28 -19.47 -5.44
N GLY A 19 7.51 -19.50 -4.89
CA GLY A 19 8.10 -18.37 -4.18
C GLY A 19 7.65 -18.26 -2.73
N ALA A 20 8.00 -17.15 -2.09
CA ALA A 20 7.58 -16.80 -0.74
C ALA A 20 6.28 -15.97 -0.76
N ASN A 21 5.50 -16.06 0.31
CA ASN A 21 4.28 -15.26 0.48
C ASN A 21 4.63 -13.82 0.88
N THR A 22 5.11 -13.05 -0.10
CA THR A 22 5.44 -11.64 0.08
C THR A 22 4.59 -10.76 -0.81
N LEU A 23 4.03 -9.71 -0.24
CA LEU A 23 3.32 -8.70 -1.01
C LEU A 23 4.31 -7.96 -1.91
N THR A 24 4.00 -7.86 -3.19
CA THR A 24 4.82 -7.08 -4.13
C THR A 24 4.70 -5.60 -3.74
N GLN A 25 5.77 -5.06 -3.16
CA GLN A 25 5.82 -3.63 -2.88
C GLN A 25 5.90 -2.86 -4.20
N ILE A 26 4.93 -2.00 -4.44
CA ILE A 26 4.97 -1.08 -5.56
C ILE A 26 6.05 -0.03 -5.25
N PRO A 27 7.08 0.11 -6.08
CA PRO A 27 8.12 1.10 -5.83
C PRO A 27 7.50 2.51 -5.78
N PRO A 28 7.94 3.36 -4.86
CA PRO A 28 7.42 4.72 -4.73
C PRO A 28 7.61 5.47 -6.04
N ASP A 29 6.59 6.21 -6.44
CA ASP A 29 6.63 7.02 -7.65
C ASP A 29 7.78 8.05 -7.60
N PRO A 30 8.51 8.25 -8.70
CA PRO A 30 9.61 9.20 -8.74
C PRO A 30 9.10 10.63 -8.50
N LEU A 31 9.90 11.44 -7.79
CA LEU A 31 9.55 12.80 -7.37
C LEU A 31 9.03 13.69 -8.50
N TRP A 32 9.60 13.58 -9.70
CA TRP A 32 9.19 14.38 -10.85
C TRP A 32 7.74 14.08 -11.28
N LYS A 33 7.29 12.83 -11.13
CA LYS A 33 5.92 12.41 -11.44
C LYS A 33 4.95 13.01 -10.43
N LYS A 34 5.30 13.01 -9.14
CA LYS A 34 4.51 13.64 -8.08
C LYS A 34 4.41 15.15 -8.23
N ILE A 35 5.50 15.80 -8.65
CA ILE A 35 5.48 17.23 -8.97
C ILE A 35 4.51 17.50 -10.13
N LEU A 36 4.53 16.65 -11.16
CA LEU A 36 3.63 16.80 -12.30
C LEU A 36 2.17 16.55 -11.93
N GLU A 37 1.90 15.60 -11.04
CA GLU A 37 0.57 15.35 -10.49
C GLU A 37 0.07 16.49 -9.61
N GLY A 38 0.97 17.14 -8.87
CA GLY A 38 0.65 18.34 -8.11
C GLY A 38 0.07 19.48 -8.95
N PHE A 39 0.41 19.57 -10.23
CA PHE A 39 -0.22 20.55 -11.14
C PHE A 39 -1.68 20.25 -11.45
N LYS A 40 -2.19 19.05 -11.13
CA LYS A 40 -3.61 18.70 -11.25
C LYS A 40 -4.43 19.09 -10.02
N ASP A 41 -3.76 19.52 -8.95
CA ASP A 41 -4.43 20.01 -7.76
C ASP A 41 -5.31 21.23 -8.12
N PRO A 42 -6.59 21.24 -7.73
CA PRO A 42 -7.50 22.34 -8.05
C PRO A 42 -7.02 23.69 -7.49
N MET A 43 -6.32 23.71 -6.36
CA MET A 43 -5.73 24.95 -5.83
C MET A 43 -4.61 25.48 -6.73
N ILE A 44 -3.75 24.58 -7.21
CA ILE A 44 -2.65 24.97 -8.12
C ILE A 44 -3.19 25.38 -9.48
N MET A 45 -4.24 24.73 -9.96
CA MET A 45 -4.94 25.14 -11.19
C MET A 45 -5.48 26.58 -11.13
N ILE A 46 -6.07 26.95 -10.00
CA ILE A 46 -6.55 28.34 -9.78
C ILE A 46 -5.36 29.31 -9.80
N LEU A 47 -4.24 28.98 -9.16
CA LEU A 47 -3.03 29.81 -9.18
C LEU A 47 -2.43 29.92 -10.58
N LEU A 48 -2.47 28.86 -11.39
CA LEU A 48 -2.03 28.89 -12.78
C LEU A 48 -2.91 29.81 -13.64
N VAL A 49 -4.22 29.77 -13.45
CA VAL A 49 -5.14 30.70 -14.13
C VAL A 49 -4.83 32.15 -13.72
N ALA A 50 -4.63 32.41 -12.44
CA ALA A 50 -4.24 33.72 -11.95
C ALA A 50 -2.91 34.19 -12.56
N LEU A 51 -1.91 33.30 -12.67
CA LEU A 51 -0.63 33.59 -13.32
C LEU A 51 -0.83 33.98 -14.79
N VAL A 52 -1.64 33.24 -15.53
CA VAL A 52 -1.93 33.56 -16.94
C VAL A 52 -2.58 34.93 -17.07
N VAL A 53 -3.57 35.25 -16.25
CA VAL A 53 -4.22 36.55 -16.23
C VAL A 53 -3.19 37.66 -15.93
N GLN A 54 -2.33 37.44 -14.95
CA GLN A 54 -1.31 38.43 -14.54
C GLN A 54 -0.26 38.66 -15.64
N VAL A 55 0.13 37.60 -16.35
CA VAL A 55 1.03 37.73 -17.53
C VAL A 55 0.38 38.55 -18.64
N VAL A 56 -0.92 38.32 -18.92
CA VAL A 56 -1.66 39.12 -19.90
C VAL A 56 -1.72 40.58 -19.49
N LEU A 57 -2.04 40.90 -18.24
CA LEU A 57 -2.07 42.28 -17.71
C LEU A 57 -0.70 42.94 -17.77
N PHE A 58 0.37 42.21 -17.53
CA PHE A 58 1.73 42.72 -17.70
C PHE A 58 2.01 43.14 -19.15
N PHE A 59 1.65 42.32 -20.15
CA PHE A 59 1.81 42.67 -21.56
C PHE A 59 0.96 43.85 -21.99
N LEU A 60 -0.20 44.08 -21.34
CA LEU A 60 -1.06 45.21 -21.55
C LEU A 60 -0.57 46.48 -20.85
N GLY A 61 0.55 46.40 -20.07
CA GLY A 61 1.11 47.49 -19.33
C GLY A 61 0.32 47.90 -18.08
N GLN A 62 -0.55 47.03 -17.59
CA GLN A 62 -1.43 47.27 -16.43
C GLN A 62 -0.91 46.65 -15.13
N SER A 63 0.19 45.87 -15.17
CA SER A 63 0.82 45.30 -13.99
C SER A 63 2.34 45.40 -14.04
N GLU A 64 2.97 45.33 -12.88
CA GLU A 64 4.42 45.39 -12.76
C GLU A 64 5.03 43.97 -12.88
N TRP A 65 6.28 43.91 -13.35
CA TRP A 65 6.96 42.62 -13.66
C TRP A 65 7.11 41.69 -12.46
N PHE A 66 7.17 42.22 -11.24
CA PHE A 66 7.35 41.41 -10.03
C PHE A 66 6.06 40.66 -9.60
N GLU A 67 4.88 41.08 -10.04
CA GLU A 67 3.61 40.45 -9.68
C GLU A 67 3.50 39.02 -10.27
N PRO A 68 3.67 38.76 -11.58
CA PRO A 68 3.66 37.41 -12.13
C PRO A 68 4.82 36.55 -11.61
N VAL A 69 5.97 37.17 -11.32
CA VAL A 69 7.12 36.46 -10.72
C VAL A 69 6.78 36.01 -9.29
N GLY A 70 6.12 36.86 -8.49
CA GLY A 70 5.66 36.46 -7.15
C GLY A 70 4.71 35.29 -7.14
N ILE A 71 3.76 35.23 -8.05
CA ILE A 71 2.84 34.09 -8.20
C ILE A 71 3.60 32.83 -8.61
N LEU A 72 4.53 32.93 -9.53
CA LEU A 72 5.32 31.77 -9.99
C LEU A 72 6.16 31.20 -8.84
N VAL A 73 6.81 32.07 -8.06
CA VAL A 73 7.56 31.65 -6.87
C VAL A 73 6.65 30.98 -5.84
N ALA A 74 5.46 31.55 -5.61
CA ALA A 74 4.48 30.95 -4.70
C ALA A 74 4.04 29.55 -5.14
N ILE A 75 3.78 29.34 -6.43
CA ILE A 75 3.46 28.02 -6.99
C ILE A 75 4.59 27.02 -6.78
N LEU A 76 5.84 27.42 -7.04
CA LEU A 76 7.01 26.55 -6.87
C LEU A 76 7.22 26.16 -5.40
N ILE A 77 7.06 27.11 -4.49
CA ILE A 77 7.17 26.82 -3.05
C ILE A 77 6.05 25.88 -2.60
N ALA A 78 4.80 26.16 -2.99
CA ALA A 78 3.65 25.35 -2.61
C ALA A 78 3.80 23.90 -3.10
N ASN A 79 4.15 23.72 -4.37
CA ASN A 79 4.39 22.39 -4.95
C ASN A 79 5.58 21.67 -4.31
N GLY A 80 6.67 22.41 -4.06
CA GLY A 80 7.87 21.85 -3.41
C GLY A 80 7.58 21.34 -2.00
N VAL A 81 6.89 22.14 -1.19
CA VAL A 81 6.53 21.77 0.19
C VAL A 81 5.54 20.59 0.19
N ALA A 82 4.53 20.60 -0.68
CA ALA A 82 3.56 19.52 -0.81
C ALA A 82 4.25 18.19 -1.15
N SER A 83 5.10 18.18 -2.18
CA SER A 83 5.82 16.98 -2.64
C SER A 83 6.78 16.41 -1.58
N ILE A 84 7.47 17.27 -0.83
CA ILE A 84 8.36 16.84 0.26
C ILE A 84 7.56 16.26 1.43
N SER A 85 6.43 16.89 1.77
CA SER A 85 5.56 16.44 2.86
C SER A 85 4.94 15.08 2.56
N GLU A 86 4.44 14.89 1.34
CA GLU A 86 3.84 13.64 0.87
C GLU A 86 4.86 12.49 0.88
N ASN A 87 6.06 12.70 0.36
CA ASN A 87 7.14 11.71 0.41
C ASN A 87 7.50 11.29 1.84
N LYS A 88 7.50 12.24 2.76
CA LYS A 88 7.83 11.96 4.17
C LYS A 88 6.71 11.17 4.88
N GLN A 89 5.46 11.39 4.50
CA GLN A 89 4.31 10.66 5.02
C GLN A 89 4.26 9.24 4.46
N GLU A 90 4.48 9.05 3.15
CA GLU A 90 4.54 7.72 2.53
C GLU A 90 5.68 6.87 3.10
N GLY A 91 6.86 7.44 3.29
CA GLY A 91 7.99 6.74 3.89
C GLY A 91 7.69 6.25 5.31
N LYS A 92 6.99 7.05 6.12
CA LYS A 92 6.57 6.64 7.47
C LYS A 92 5.48 5.56 7.43
N ALA A 93 4.50 5.70 6.54
CA ALA A 93 3.44 4.71 6.37
C ALA A 93 3.98 3.36 5.88
N SER A 94 4.94 3.37 4.95
CA SER A 94 5.62 2.16 4.48
C SER A 94 6.43 1.48 5.59
N ALA A 95 7.20 2.25 6.37
CA ALA A 95 7.98 1.71 7.47
C ALA A 95 7.10 1.08 8.57
N LEU A 96 5.95 1.69 8.88
CA LEU A 96 4.99 1.12 9.83
C LEU A 96 4.35 -0.17 9.30
N LYS A 97 4.01 -0.23 8.01
CA LYS A 97 3.50 -1.45 7.38
C LYS A 97 4.53 -2.57 7.40
N GLU A 98 5.79 -2.30 7.05
CA GLU A 98 6.87 -3.27 7.13
C GLU A 98 7.07 -3.80 8.55
N GLU A 99 6.95 -2.92 9.55
CA GLU A 99 7.07 -3.33 10.96
C GLU A 99 5.88 -4.17 11.43
N GLU A 100 4.68 -3.89 10.95
CA GLU A 100 3.49 -4.71 11.21
C GLU A 100 3.59 -6.07 10.49
N GLU A 101 3.93 -6.08 9.22
CA GLU A 101 4.13 -7.30 8.43
C GLU A 101 5.22 -8.19 9.03
N ALA A 102 6.33 -7.61 9.52
CA ALA A 102 7.40 -8.35 10.17
C ALA A 102 6.98 -9.01 11.50
N LYS A 103 5.86 -8.64 12.08
CA LYS A 103 5.31 -9.22 13.32
C LYS A 103 4.18 -10.21 13.08
N GLU A 104 3.69 -10.34 11.84
CA GLU A 104 2.57 -11.23 11.53
C GLU A 104 3.01 -12.69 11.53
N MET A 105 2.44 -13.46 12.46
CA MET A 105 2.68 -14.89 12.61
C MET A 105 1.46 -15.68 12.19
N ALA A 106 1.68 -16.82 11.57
CA ALA A 106 0.63 -17.77 11.16
C ALA A 106 0.87 -19.13 11.81
N LYS A 107 -0.21 -19.77 12.26
CA LYS A 107 -0.17 -21.14 12.80
C LYS A 107 -0.42 -22.12 11.67
N VAL A 108 0.57 -22.93 11.34
CA VAL A 108 0.49 -23.92 10.28
C VAL A 108 0.67 -25.32 10.81
N LEU A 109 0.03 -26.28 10.17
CA LEU A 109 0.18 -27.70 10.47
C LEU A 109 1.21 -28.29 9.51
N ARG A 110 2.39 -28.64 10.04
CA ARG A 110 3.48 -29.32 9.30
C ARG A 110 3.96 -30.53 10.09
N ASP A 111 4.23 -31.63 9.39
CA ASP A 111 4.65 -32.92 10.00
C ASP A 111 3.75 -33.38 11.18
N GLY A 112 2.44 -33.12 11.07
CA GLY A 112 1.46 -33.45 12.11
C GLY A 112 1.52 -32.59 13.37
N LYS A 113 2.31 -31.51 13.36
CA LYS A 113 2.48 -30.58 14.49
C LYS A 113 2.07 -29.17 14.10
N LEU A 114 1.41 -28.48 15.02
CA LEU A 114 1.11 -27.07 14.86
C LEU A 114 2.41 -26.27 15.14
N GLN A 115 2.78 -25.43 14.20
CA GLN A 115 3.96 -24.57 14.28
C GLN A 115 3.55 -23.13 14.02
N GLU A 116 4.15 -22.22 14.72
CA GLU A 116 3.97 -20.78 14.49
C GLU A 116 5.13 -20.29 13.65
N ILE A 117 4.82 -19.77 12.46
CA ILE A 117 5.80 -19.29 11.49
C ILE A 117 5.42 -17.89 11.03
N HIS A 118 6.37 -17.17 10.46
CA HIS A 118 6.12 -15.87 9.86
C HIS A 118 5.23 -16.01 8.63
N VAL A 119 4.30 -15.07 8.40
CA VAL A 119 3.36 -15.13 7.27
C VAL A 119 4.09 -15.26 5.93
N SER A 120 5.24 -14.63 5.75
CA SER A 120 6.06 -14.74 4.53
C SER A 120 6.61 -16.16 4.27
N GLU A 121 6.65 -17.01 5.30
CA GLU A 121 7.12 -18.39 5.19
C GLU A 121 6.03 -19.40 4.85
N VAL A 122 4.77 -18.95 4.80
CA VAL A 122 3.64 -19.77 4.37
C VAL A 122 3.82 -20.07 2.88
N VAL A 123 3.66 -21.33 2.50
CA VAL A 123 3.80 -21.79 1.12
C VAL A 123 2.50 -22.43 0.61
N VAL A 124 2.38 -22.54 -0.71
CA VAL A 124 1.24 -23.20 -1.33
C VAL A 124 1.17 -24.66 -0.89
N GLY A 125 0.00 -25.06 -0.37
CA GLY A 125 -0.26 -26.39 0.18
C GLY A 125 -0.13 -26.50 1.70
N ASP A 126 0.28 -25.43 2.40
CA ASP A 126 0.24 -25.39 3.86
C ASP A 126 -1.22 -25.43 4.37
N ILE A 127 -1.41 -26.09 5.49
CA ILE A 127 -2.67 -26.06 6.23
C ILE A 127 -2.53 -25.05 7.35
N VAL A 128 -3.26 -23.94 7.20
CA VAL A 128 -3.28 -22.86 8.19
C VAL A 128 -4.40 -23.11 9.20
N TYR A 129 -4.08 -22.98 10.48
CA TYR A 129 -5.05 -23.04 11.57
C TYR A 129 -5.44 -21.64 11.99
N LEU A 130 -6.71 -21.30 11.80
CA LEU A 130 -7.26 -19.99 12.11
C LEU A 130 -8.17 -20.03 13.33
N GLN A 131 -8.06 -19.04 14.20
CA GLN A 131 -8.93 -18.79 15.33
C GLN A 131 -9.71 -17.49 15.12
N ALA A 132 -10.73 -17.29 15.94
CA ALA A 132 -11.48 -16.04 15.90
C ALA A 132 -10.56 -14.85 16.24
N GLY A 133 -10.49 -13.88 15.34
CA GLY A 133 -9.62 -12.71 15.45
C GLY A 133 -8.29 -12.83 14.70
N ASP A 134 -7.92 -14.01 14.20
CA ASP A 134 -6.70 -14.16 13.39
C ASP A 134 -6.92 -13.54 12.00
N LYS A 135 -5.87 -12.95 11.44
CA LYS A 135 -5.84 -12.52 10.04
C LYS A 135 -5.61 -13.73 9.14
N ILE A 136 -6.19 -13.71 7.95
CA ILE A 136 -5.97 -14.74 6.93
C ILE A 136 -4.64 -14.43 6.23
N PRO A 137 -3.62 -15.31 6.33
CA PRO A 137 -2.27 -15.02 5.85
C PRO A 137 -2.10 -15.17 4.33
N ALA A 138 -2.99 -15.91 3.67
CA ALA A 138 -2.95 -16.17 2.24
C ALA A 138 -4.31 -16.65 1.73
N ASP A 139 -4.53 -16.57 0.43
CA ASP A 139 -5.71 -17.14 -0.21
C ASP A 139 -5.73 -18.67 -0.05
N GLY A 140 -6.91 -19.22 0.20
CA GLY A 140 -7.04 -20.66 0.43
C GLY A 140 -8.47 -21.15 0.39
N ILE A 141 -8.63 -22.44 0.63
CA ILE A 141 -9.93 -23.11 0.73
C ILE A 141 -10.12 -23.68 2.13
N VAL A 142 -11.33 -23.58 2.66
CA VAL A 142 -11.67 -24.17 3.96
C VAL A 142 -11.75 -25.68 3.83
N ILE A 143 -10.89 -26.40 4.58
CA ILE A 143 -10.83 -27.86 4.57
C ILE A 143 -11.72 -28.44 5.67
N GLU A 144 -11.73 -27.81 6.85
CA GLU A 144 -12.50 -28.27 8.01
C GLU A 144 -13.00 -27.06 8.82
N GLY A 145 -14.26 -27.09 9.22
CA GLY A 145 -14.91 -26.01 9.97
C GLY A 145 -15.68 -25.04 9.08
N ALA A 146 -16.03 -23.90 9.66
CA ALA A 146 -16.65 -22.78 8.96
C ALA A 146 -16.01 -21.48 9.46
N ILE A 147 -15.73 -20.57 8.55
CA ILE A 147 -15.18 -19.27 8.87
C ILE A 147 -16.14 -18.15 8.46
N LYS A 148 -16.21 -17.11 9.27
CA LYS A 148 -16.87 -15.86 8.94
C LYS A 148 -15.79 -14.78 8.86
N VAL A 149 -15.65 -14.20 7.67
CA VAL A 149 -14.58 -13.22 7.38
C VAL A 149 -15.18 -11.84 7.33
N ASP A 150 -14.53 -10.89 7.99
CA ASP A 150 -14.81 -9.47 7.84
C ASP A 150 -13.89 -8.89 6.75
N GLN A 151 -14.49 -8.46 5.65
CA GLN A 151 -13.80 -7.87 4.51
C GLN A 151 -13.96 -6.33 4.47
N ALA A 152 -14.40 -5.71 5.55
CA ALA A 152 -14.67 -4.27 5.57
C ALA A 152 -13.45 -3.42 5.20
N ALA A 153 -12.24 -3.93 5.46
CA ALA A 153 -10.99 -3.25 5.10
C ALA A 153 -10.64 -3.33 3.59
N LEU A 154 -11.25 -4.27 2.86
CA LEU A 154 -10.98 -4.48 1.43
C LEU A 154 -12.07 -3.87 0.53
N ASN A 155 -13.30 -3.81 1.04
CA ASN A 155 -14.44 -3.24 0.34
C ASN A 155 -15.01 -2.12 1.20
N GLU A 156 -14.98 -0.89 0.74
CA GLU A 156 -15.57 0.27 1.42
C GLU A 156 -17.02 -0.03 1.84
N GLY A 157 -17.17 -0.61 3.03
CA GLY A 157 -18.46 -0.69 3.74
C GLY A 157 -19.34 -1.91 3.50
N GLN A 158 -18.91 -3.02 2.90
CA GLN A 158 -19.76 -4.22 2.77
C GLN A 158 -19.01 -5.56 2.87
N ALA A 159 -19.42 -6.33 3.77
CA ALA A 159 -19.90 -7.70 3.86
C ALA A 159 -19.00 -8.68 4.59
N CYS A 160 -19.57 -9.26 5.65
CA CYS A 160 -19.15 -10.58 6.13
C CYS A 160 -19.45 -11.62 5.06
N ALA A 161 -18.45 -12.29 4.50
CA ALA A 161 -18.64 -13.51 3.72
C ALA A 161 -18.56 -14.73 4.64
N SER A 162 -19.55 -15.60 4.58
CA SER A 162 -19.53 -16.91 5.23
C SER A 162 -19.26 -17.96 4.16
N PHE A 163 -18.20 -18.72 4.30
CA PHE A 163 -17.85 -19.87 3.47
C PHE A 163 -18.01 -21.17 4.26
#